data_f3806fbfce3ee2f2b4bc8cdf6588e6ee
#
_entry.id   f3806fbfce3ee2f2b4bc8cdf6588e6ee
#
_cell.length_a   1.000
_cell.length_b   1.000
_cell.length_c   1.000
_cell.angle_alpha   90.00
_cell.angle_beta   90.00
_cell.angle_gamma   90.00
#
_symmetry.space_group_name_H-M   'P 1'
#
loop_
_entity.id
_entity.type
_entity.pdbx_description
1 polymer ?
#
loop_
_entity_poly.entity_id
_entity_poly.type
_entity_poly.pdbx_seq_one_letter_code
_entity_poly.pdbx_strand_id
1 'polypeptide(L)'
;MPYNAPPQLAEMSLFDIAKALEERRLPPIEKCNPEEEIDSRMRIAAGGTWFHDGTPINRPAMVRAFSSLLLREESGRHVLLTPQCRQPIAVEDAAFMAVDMLEKDGALAFRLNTDELVLAGPDNPLRAEGDAETPAIYLAVRHGCEARINRSTWLQLVEAADFVDGVPSVTSQGATFPLVPQ
;
A
#
# COMPACT_ATOMS: atom_id res chain seq x y z
N MET A 1 -4.20 -21.70 -10.92
CA MET A 1 -5.46 -20.97 -11.10
C MET A 1 -5.20 -19.78 -12.01
N PRO A 2 -5.97 -19.57 -13.07
CA PRO A 2 -5.82 -18.36 -13.87
C PRO A 2 -6.11 -17.13 -12.99
N TYR A 3 -5.29 -16.11 -13.15
CA TYR A 3 -5.50 -14.83 -12.49
C TYR A 3 -6.69 -14.12 -13.15
N ASN A 4 -7.72 -13.84 -12.37
CA ASN A 4 -8.77 -12.90 -12.76
C ASN A 4 -8.42 -11.54 -12.16
N ALA A 5 -8.14 -10.58 -13.03
CA ALA A 5 -8.01 -9.19 -12.59
C ALA A 5 -9.33 -8.77 -11.92
N PRO A 6 -9.28 -8.09 -10.76
CA PRO A 6 -10.49 -7.56 -10.15
C PRO A 6 -11.14 -6.52 -11.07
N PRO A 7 -12.46 -6.28 -10.96
CA PRO A 7 -13.13 -5.23 -11.70
C PRO A 7 -12.48 -3.87 -11.43
N GLN A 8 -12.64 -2.94 -12.35
CA GLN A 8 -12.13 -1.58 -12.13
C GLN A 8 -12.76 -0.98 -10.87
N LEU A 9 -11.96 -0.29 -10.08
CA LEU A 9 -12.38 0.23 -8.78
C LEU A 9 -13.64 1.11 -8.88
N ALA A 10 -13.75 1.92 -9.93
CA ALA A 10 -14.91 2.78 -10.19
C ALA A 10 -16.24 2.01 -10.39
N GLU A 11 -16.19 0.73 -10.76
CA GLU A 11 -17.37 -0.12 -10.97
C GLU A 11 -17.80 -0.86 -9.69
N MET A 12 -16.99 -0.82 -8.63
CA MET A 12 -17.27 -1.50 -7.36
C MET A 12 -18.12 -0.64 -6.43
N SER A 13 -19.08 -1.25 -5.75
CA SER A 13 -19.76 -0.62 -4.62
C SER A 13 -18.88 -0.66 -3.37
N LEU A 14 -19.15 0.21 -2.39
CA LEU A 14 -18.45 0.14 -1.09
C LEU A 14 -18.65 -1.23 -0.41
N PHE A 15 -19.83 -1.85 -0.58
CA PHE A 15 -20.10 -3.20 -0.08
C PHE A 15 -19.20 -4.24 -0.74
N ASP A 16 -19.00 -4.16 -2.07
CA ASP A 16 -18.11 -5.07 -2.81
C ASP A 16 -16.66 -4.90 -2.37
N ILE A 17 -16.22 -3.66 -2.11
CA ILE A 17 -14.90 -3.35 -1.59
C ILE A 17 -14.72 -3.94 -0.19
N ALA A 18 -15.66 -3.72 0.71
CA ALA A 18 -15.64 -4.26 2.07
C ALA A 18 -15.61 -5.80 2.05
N LYS A 19 -16.41 -6.44 1.19
CA LYS A 19 -16.44 -7.88 1.01
C LYS A 19 -15.10 -8.42 0.49
N ALA A 20 -14.49 -7.76 -0.50
CA ALA A 20 -13.18 -8.14 -1.02
C ALA A 20 -12.08 -8.07 0.05
N LEU A 21 -12.15 -7.08 0.95
CA LEU A 21 -11.24 -6.97 2.10
C LEU A 21 -11.43 -8.11 3.11
N GLU A 22 -12.67 -8.50 3.41
CA GLU A 22 -12.97 -9.60 4.33
C GLU A 22 -12.57 -10.97 3.77
N GLU A 23 -12.74 -11.20 2.47
CA GLU A 23 -12.42 -12.47 1.81
C GLU A 23 -10.91 -12.68 1.63
N ARG A 24 -10.11 -11.63 1.79
CA ARG A 24 -8.67 -11.73 1.61
C ARG A 24 -8.02 -12.49 2.75
N ARG A 25 -7.46 -13.66 2.43
CA ARG A 25 -6.68 -14.47 3.36
C ARG A 25 -5.19 -14.18 3.20
N LEU A 26 -4.64 -13.49 4.18
CA LEU A 26 -3.18 -13.26 4.27
C LEU A 26 -2.54 -14.32 5.17
N PRO A 27 -1.29 -14.73 4.87
CA PRO A 27 -0.52 -15.55 5.80
C PRO A 27 -0.36 -14.82 7.14
N PRO A 28 -0.45 -15.51 8.30
CA PRO A 28 -0.29 -14.91 9.62
C PRO A 28 1.18 -14.67 9.94
N ILE A 29 1.88 -13.85 9.14
CA ILE A 29 3.32 -13.62 9.26
C ILE A 29 3.71 -12.96 10.58
N GLU A 30 2.83 -12.19 11.20
CA GLU A 30 3.04 -11.57 12.52
C GLU A 30 3.29 -12.59 13.63
N LYS A 31 2.92 -13.86 13.41
CA LYS A 31 3.16 -14.97 14.34
C LYS A 31 4.50 -15.68 14.06
N CYS A 32 5.17 -15.33 12.97
CA CYS A 32 6.45 -15.92 12.62
C CYS A 32 7.58 -15.18 13.35
N ASN A 33 8.49 -15.95 13.96
CA ASN A 33 9.70 -15.41 14.58
C ASN A 33 10.89 -16.34 14.28
N PRO A 34 11.30 -16.46 13.02
CA PRO A 34 12.41 -17.31 12.64
C PRO A 34 13.75 -16.73 13.11
N GLU A 35 14.66 -17.59 13.50
CA GLU A 35 16.03 -17.23 13.87
C GLU A 35 16.95 -17.07 12.65
N GLU A 36 16.62 -17.79 11.56
CA GLU A 36 17.41 -17.76 10.34
C GLU A 36 17.13 -16.51 9.51
N GLU A 37 18.19 -15.85 9.06
CA GLU A 37 18.11 -14.72 8.12
C GLU A 37 18.89 -15.08 6.84
N ILE A 38 18.23 -14.96 5.69
CA ILE A 38 18.80 -15.23 4.37
C ILE A 38 18.54 -14.02 3.49
N ASP A 39 19.57 -13.47 2.84
CA ASP A 39 19.40 -12.36 1.90
C ASP A 39 18.49 -12.78 0.75
N SER A 40 17.39 -12.05 0.55
CA SER A 40 16.45 -12.31 -0.53
C SER A 40 17.02 -11.99 -1.90
N ARG A 41 18.04 -11.12 -1.97
CA ARG A 41 18.56 -10.51 -3.21
C ARG A 41 17.47 -9.82 -4.03
N MET A 42 16.43 -9.36 -3.33
CA MET A 42 15.27 -8.69 -3.91
C MET A 42 15.29 -7.20 -3.59
N ARG A 43 14.69 -6.44 -4.49
CA ARG A 43 14.53 -4.98 -4.35
C ARG A 43 13.18 -4.55 -4.92
N ILE A 44 12.56 -3.59 -4.25
CA ILE A 44 11.39 -2.86 -4.76
C ILE A 44 11.88 -1.45 -5.12
N ALA A 45 11.81 -1.11 -6.39
CA ALA A 45 12.17 0.22 -6.87
C ALA A 45 11.14 1.28 -6.46
N ALA A 46 11.51 2.55 -6.46
CA ALA A 46 10.62 3.66 -6.14
C ALA A 46 9.34 3.69 -7.00
N GLY A 47 9.39 3.21 -8.23
CA GLY A 47 8.24 3.06 -9.12
C GLY A 47 7.37 1.81 -8.87
N GLY A 48 7.69 1.01 -7.86
CA GLY A 48 6.93 -0.19 -7.48
C GLY A 48 7.32 -1.48 -8.20
N THR A 49 8.31 -1.45 -9.08
CA THR A 49 8.82 -2.65 -9.77
C THR A 49 9.67 -3.50 -8.83
N TRP A 50 9.38 -4.79 -8.78
CA TRP A 50 10.15 -5.77 -8.02
C TRP A 50 11.26 -6.37 -8.87
N PHE A 51 12.43 -6.56 -8.27
CA PHE A 51 13.61 -7.19 -8.89
C PHE A 51 14.12 -8.32 -8.02
N HIS A 52 14.68 -9.35 -8.67
CA HIS A 52 15.46 -10.39 -8.04
C HIS A 52 16.78 -10.57 -8.82
N ASP A 53 17.92 -10.49 -8.13
CA ASP A 53 19.24 -10.47 -8.76
C ASP A 53 19.36 -9.47 -9.92
N GLY A 54 18.76 -8.28 -9.79
CA GLY A 54 18.77 -7.25 -10.81
C GLY A 54 17.80 -7.48 -11.99
N THR A 55 17.08 -8.60 -12.01
CA THR A 55 16.10 -8.92 -13.05
C THR A 55 14.68 -8.58 -12.60
N PRO A 56 13.89 -7.84 -13.39
CA PRO A 56 12.51 -7.53 -13.04
C PRO A 56 11.64 -8.79 -12.90
N ILE A 57 10.80 -8.81 -11.87
CA ILE A 57 9.79 -9.85 -11.67
C ILE A 57 8.52 -9.41 -12.43
N ASN A 58 8.29 -9.97 -13.61
CA ASN A 58 7.19 -9.60 -14.49
C ASN A 58 5.92 -10.45 -14.32
N ARG A 59 5.88 -11.32 -13.31
CA ARG A 59 4.71 -12.16 -13.00
C ARG A 59 3.91 -11.56 -11.85
N PRO A 60 2.73 -10.96 -12.11
CA PRO A 60 1.92 -10.33 -11.05
C PRO A 60 1.55 -11.29 -9.92
N ALA A 61 1.32 -12.56 -10.21
CA ALA A 61 1.03 -13.57 -9.19
C ALA A 61 2.20 -13.78 -8.22
N MET A 62 3.45 -13.73 -8.71
CA MET A 62 4.65 -13.81 -7.85
C MET A 62 4.79 -12.57 -6.97
N VAL A 63 4.62 -11.39 -7.54
CA VAL A 63 4.66 -10.12 -6.79
C VAL A 63 3.60 -10.13 -5.68
N ARG A 64 2.37 -10.55 -5.97
CA ARG A 64 1.32 -10.68 -4.95
C ARG A 64 1.69 -11.69 -3.86
N ALA A 65 2.23 -12.84 -4.23
CA ALA A 65 2.66 -13.85 -3.26
C ALA A 65 3.75 -13.32 -2.34
N PHE A 66 4.79 -12.71 -2.88
CA PHE A 66 5.87 -12.11 -2.08
C PHE A 66 5.37 -10.93 -1.25
N SER A 67 4.53 -10.06 -1.80
CA SER A 67 3.97 -8.92 -1.07
C SER A 67 3.15 -9.32 0.15
N SER A 68 2.55 -10.51 0.13
CA SER A 68 1.82 -11.06 1.28
C SER A 68 2.71 -11.44 2.47
N LEU A 69 4.01 -11.56 2.23
CA LEU A 69 5.03 -11.89 3.25
C LEU A 69 5.78 -10.66 3.77
N LEU A 70 5.47 -9.47 3.24
CA LEU A 70 6.14 -8.23 3.61
C LEU A 70 5.77 -7.76 5.02
N LEU A 71 6.81 -7.40 5.78
CA LEU A 71 6.73 -6.73 7.06
C LEU A 71 7.81 -5.64 7.10
N ARG A 72 7.47 -4.49 7.64
CA ARG A 72 8.42 -3.44 7.99
C ARG A 72 8.67 -3.50 9.49
N GLU A 73 9.92 -3.73 9.85
CA GLU A 73 10.36 -3.76 11.25
C GLU A 73 10.37 -2.34 11.86
N GLU A 74 10.38 -2.22 13.17
CA GLU A 74 10.46 -0.94 13.87
C GLU A 74 11.72 -0.14 13.49
N SER A 75 12.79 -0.81 13.10
CA SER A 75 14.02 -0.22 12.55
C SER A 75 13.81 0.48 11.19
N GLY A 76 12.65 0.28 10.54
CA GLY A 76 12.36 0.73 9.19
C GLY A 76 12.78 -0.25 8.09
N ARG A 77 13.46 -1.34 8.44
CA ARG A 77 13.89 -2.38 7.49
C ARG A 77 12.70 -3.22 7.03
N HIS A 78 12.64 -3.51 5.73
CA HIS A 78 11.64 -4.41 5.17
C HIS A 78 12.18 -5.83 5.07
N VAL A 79 11.32 -6.80 5.37
CA VAL A 79 11.64 -8.23 5.29
C VAL A 79 10.47 -9.01 4.67
N LEU A 80 10.80 -10.08 3.97
CA LEU A 80 9.86 -11.14 3.63
C LEU A 80 9.94 -12.19 4.76
N LEU A 81 8.84 -12.42 5.44
CA LEU A 81 8.81 -13.25 6.64
C LEU A 81 8.05 -14.55 6.39
N THR A 82 8.72 -15.67 6.65
CA THR A 82 8.14 -17.02 6.65
C THR A 82 8.38 -17.71 7.99
N PRO A 83 7.71 -18.83 8.29
CA PRO A 83 8.00 -19.57 9.51
C PRO A 83 9.45 -20.05 9.62
N GLN A 84 10.14 -20.25 8.48
CA GLN A 84 11.49 -20.81 8.43
C GLN A 84 12.58 -19.75 8.47
N CYS A 85 12.37 -18.61 7.80
CA CYS A 85 13.41 -17.59 7.67
C CYS A 85 12.87 -16.18 7.50
N ARG A 86 13.71 -15.22 7.82
CA ARG A 86 13.56 -13.80 7.56
C ARG A 86 14.45 -13.43 6.38
N GLN A 87 13.88 -12.78 5.39
CA GLN A 87 14.60 -12.42 4.17
C GLN A 87 14.54 -10.91 3.95
N PRO A 88 15.60 -10.15 4.29
CA PRO A 88 15.67 -8.74 4.03
C PRO A 88 15.47 -8.42 2.55
N ILE A 89 14.73 -7.34 2.27
CA ILE A 89 14.48 -6.82 0.94
C ILE A 89 14.74 -5.31 0.91
N ALA A 90 15.44 -4.83 -0.09
CA ALA A 90 15.67 -3.40 -0.28
C ALA A 90 14.40 -2.75 -0.83
N VAL A 91 13.96 -1.65 -0.20
CA VAL A 91 12.81 -0.86 -0.64
C VAL A 91 13.27 0.58 -0.80
N GLU A 92 13.21 1.10 -2.02
CA GLU A 92 13.75 2.42 -2.35
C GLU A 92 12.89 3.57 -1.82
N ASP A 93 11.57 3.40 -1.77
CA ASP A 93 10.61 4.38 -1.25
C ASP A 93 9.54 3.67 -0.41
N ALA A 94 8.50 3.11 -1.01
CA ALA A 94 7.44 2.40 -0.32
C ALA A 94 7.30 0.97 -0.84
N ALA A 95 6.83 0.06 0.01
CA ALA A 95 6.64 -1.35 -0.33
C ALA A 95 5.54 -1.54 -1.38
N PHE A 96 4.54 -0.65 -1.40
CA PHE A 96 3.41 -0.66 -2.33
C PHE A 96 3.27 0.67 -3.04
N MET A 97 2.46 0.67 -4.11
CA MET A 97 2.03 1.87 -4.80
C MET A 97 0.51 1.88 -4.93
N ALA A 98 -0.13 2.97 -4.51
CA ALA A 98 -1.54 3.20 -4.77
C ALA A 98 -1.70 3.76 -6.19
N VAL A 99 -2.41 3.03 -7.04
CA VAL A 99 -2.50 3.28 -8.49
C VAL A 99 -3.87 3.75 -8.95
N ASP A 100 -4.86 3.69 -8.08
CA ASP A 100 -6.22 4.18 -8.33
C ASP A 100 -6.94 4.48 -7.00
N MET A 101 -7.94 5.35 -7.04
CA MET A 101 -8.74 5.73 -5.88
C MET A 101 -10.21 5.90 -6.28
N LEU A 102 -11.10 5.53 -5.39
CA LEU A 102 -12.54 5.83 -5.47
C LEU A 102 -13.00 6.47 -4.16
N GLU A 103 -13.68 7.62 -4.27
CA GLU A 103 -14.42 8.20 -3.16
C GLU A 103 -15.89 7.78 -3.26
N LYS A 104 -16.41 7.17 -2.19
CA LYS A 104 -17.79 6.76 -2.10
C LYS A 104 -18.28 6.66 -0.65
N ASP A 105 -19.46 7.19 -0.40
CA ASP A 105 -20.16 7.08 0.89
C ASP A 105 -19.30 7.48 2.11
N GLY A 106 -18.47 8.54 1.93
CA GLY A 106 -17.59 9.06 2.98
C GLY A 106 -16.33 8.21 3.22
N ALA A 107 -15.96 7.33 2.29
CA ALA A 107 -14.74 6.54 2.33
C ALA A 107 -13.91 6.72 1.07
N LEU A 108 -12.59 6.73 1.23
CA LEU A 108 -11.61 6.69 0.16
C LEU A 108 -11.03 5.27 0.06
N ALA A 109 -11.34 4.59 -1.03
CA ALA A 109 -10.81 3.26 -1.34
C ALA A 109 -9.67 3.39 -2.34
N PHE A 110 -8.54 2.77 -2.03
CA PHE A 110 -7.36 2.74 -2.88
C PHE A 110 -7.12 1.34 -3.42
N ARG A 111 -6.72 1.26 -4.69
CA ARG A 111 -6.17 0.05 -5.30
C ARG A 111 -4.67 0.14 -5.32
N LEU A 112 -4.01 -0.90 -4.84
CA LEU A 112 -2.56 -1.03 -4.90
C LEU A 112 -2.11 -1.68 -6.22
N ASN A 113 -0.83 -1.53 -6.54
CA ASN A 113 -0.20 -2.20 -7.68
C ASN A 113 -0.17 -3.73 -7.59
N THR A 114 -0.56 -4.28 -6.45
CA THR A 114 -0.78 -5.72 -6.20
C THR A 114 -2.24 -6.13 -6.35
N ASP A 115 -3.11 -5.24 -6.83
CA ASP A 115 -4.57 -5.39 -6.91
C ASP A 115 -5.28 -5.48 -5.54
N GLU A 116 -4.56 -5.21 -4.49
CA GLU A 116 -5.12 -5.12 -3.14
C GLU A 116 -5.93 -3.84 -2.98
N LEU A 117 -7.04 -3.92 -2.26
CA LEU A 117 -7.85 -2.76 -1.90
C LEU A 117 -7.57 -2.37 -0.45
N VAL A 118 -7.48 -1.06 -0.20
CA VAL A 118 -7.29 -0.48 1.13
C VAL A 118 -8.24 0.68 1.29
N LEU A 119 -9.00 0.70 2.40
CA LEU A 119 -9.80 1.85 2.80
C LEU A 119 -8.97 2.75 3.70
N ALA A 120 -8.77 4.00 3.30
CA ALA A 120 -8.16 4.98 4.18
C ALA A 120 -9.07 5.26 5.38
N GLY A 121 -8.49 5.45 6.56
CA GLY A 121 -9.23 5.65 7.79
C GLY A 121 -8.30 5.63 9.00
N PRO A 122 -8.85 5.54 10.22
CA PRO A 122 -8.04 5.49 11.44
C PRO A 122 -7.02 4.35 11.46
N ASP A 123 -7.36 3.18 10.91
CA ASP A 123 -6.48 2.00 10.87
C ASP A 123 -5.49 2.03 9.71
N ASN A 124 -5.82 2.76 8.65
CA ASN A 124 -4.98 2.94 7.46
C ASN A 124 -4.86 4.44 7.14
N PRO A 125 -4.15 5.21 7.96
CA PRO A 125 -4.04 6.65 7.79
C PRO A 125 -3.23 7.03 6.54
N LEU A 126 -3.56 8.21 6.00
CA LEU A 126 -2.73 8.92 5.05
C LEU A 126 -1.76 9.84 5.80
N ARG A 127 -0.55 9.99 5.30
CA ARG A 127 0.42 10.98 5.77
C ARG A 127 1.09 11.69 4.59
N ALA A 128 1.46 12.93 4.81
CA ALA A 128 2.22 13.72 3.85
C ALA A 128 3.65 13.90 4.34
N GLU A 129 4.60 13.87 3.40
CA GLU A 129 6.03 14.05 3.66
C GLU A 129 6.68 14.89 2.57
N GLY A 130 7.84 15.49 2.86
CA GLY A 130 8.61 16.26 1.91
C GLY A 130 8.21 17.73 1.86
N ASP A 131 8.14 18.29 0.67
CA ASP A 131 7.84 19.70 0.43
C ASP A 131 6.32 19.95 0.34
N ALA A 132 5.86 21.08 0.88
CA ALA A 132 4.44 21.45 0.84
C ALA A 132 3.91 21.73 -0.57
N GLU A 133 4.77 22.14 -1.52
CA GLU A 133 4.39 22.39 -2.92
C GLU A 133 4.30 21.09 -3.73
N THR A 134 5.13 20.09 -3.37
CA THR A 134 5.16 18.78 -4.04
C THR A 134 5.20 17.64 -3.01
N PRO A 135 4.14 17.50 -2.20
CA PRO A 135 4.16 16.53 -1.11
C PRO A 135 4.14 15.10 -1.64
N ALA A 136 4.82 14.23 -0.92
CA ALA A 136 4.72 12.80 -1.05
C ALA A 136 3.63 12.29 -0.11
N ILE A 137 2.63 11.59 -0.63
CA ILE A 137 1.56 11.01 0.18
C ILE A 137 1.73 9.50 0.28
N TYR A 138 1.60 9.01 1.49
CA TYR A 138 1.69 7.59 1.83
C TYR A 138 0.43 7.13 2.54
N LEU A 139 -0.04 5.95 2.18
CA LEU A 139 -1.15 5.26 2.81
C LEU A 139 -0.60 4.09 3.62
N ALA A 140 -0.91 4.02 4.91
CA ALA A 140 -0.58 2.85 5.70
C ALA A 140 -1.38 1.64 5.19
N VAL A 141 -0.70 0.52 4.96
CA VAL A 141 -1.30 -0.70 4.41
C VAL A 141 -1.42 -1.76 5.51
N ARG A 142 -0.37 -2.51 5.78
CA ARG A 142 -0.33 -3.55 6.82
C ARG A 142 1.10 -3.84 7.25
N HIS A 143 1.27 -4.43 8.43
CA HIS A 143 2.57 -4.87 8.96
C HIS A 143 3.65 -3.77 8.89
N GLY A 144 3.26 -2.52 9.15
CA GLY A 144 4.16 -1.36 9.08
C GLY A 144 4.49 -0.89 7.65
N CYS A 145 4.05 -1.60 6.62
CA CYS A 145 4.27 -1.21 5.23
C CYS A 145 3.32 -0.09 4.79
N GLU A 146 3.77 0.69 3.83
CA GLU A 146 3.03 1.81 3.25
C GLU A 146 2.96 1.70 1.72
N ALA A 147 1.96 2.38 1.14
CA ALA A 147 1.84 2.59 -0.29
C ALA A 147 2.11 4.05 -0.63
N ARG A 148 3.00 4.32 -1.57
CA ARG A 148 3.16 5.63 -2.18
C ARG A 148 1.98 5.90 -3.11
N ILE A 149 1.34 7.07 -2.98
CA ILE A 149 0.33 7.51 -3.94
C ILE A 149 1.02 7.91 -5.24
N ASN A 150 0.66 7.28 -6.38
CA ASN A 150 1.23 7.65 -7.67
C ASN A 150 0.62 8.97 -8.19
N ARG A 151 1.18 9.51 -9.28
CA ARG A 151 0.77 10.81 -9.81
C ARG A 151 -0.70 10.86 -10.23
N SER A 152 -1.21 9.83 -10.89
CA SER A 152 -2.61 9.82 -11.34
C SER A 152 -3.59 9.75 -10.17
N THR A 153 -3.26 8.95 -9.16
CA THR A 153 -4.05 8.84 -7.94
C THR A 153 -3.94 10.11 -7.09
N TRP A 154 -2.79 10.78 -7.09
CA TRP A 154 -2.63 12.10 -6.48
C TRP A 154 -3.61 13.13 -7.06
N LEU A 155 -3.79 13.16 -8.39
CA LEU A 155 -4.77 14.05 -9.01
C LEU A 155 -6.21 13.76 -8.55
N GLN A 156 -6.59 12.48 -8.47
CA GLN A 156 -7.89 12.08 -7.91
C GLN A 156 -8.03 12.52 -6.45
N LEU A 157 -6.97 12.37 -5.66
CA LEU A 157 -6.97 12.76 -4.25
C LEU A 157 -7.13 14.27 -4.07
N VAL A 158 -6.47 15.08 -4.91
CA VAL A 158 -6.61 16.54 -4.91
C VAL A 158 -8.01 16.98 -5.31
N GLU A 159 -8.65 16.29 -6.26
CA GLU A 159 -10.05 16.56 -6.64
C GLU A 159 -11.03 16.28 -5.51
N ALA A 160 -10.73 15.31 -4.65
CA ALA A 160 -11.52 14.96 -3.47
C ALA A 160 -11.20 15.81 -2.22
N ALA A 161 -10.19 16.70 -2.30
CA ALA A 161 -9.74 17.49 -1.16
C ALA A 161 -10.62 18.70 -0.88
N ASP A 162 -10.81 18.98 0.40
CA ASP A 162 -11.39 20.20 0.92
C ASP A 162 -10.38 20.95 1.80
N PHE A 163 -10.67 22.21 2.12
CA PHE A 163 -9.87 22.96 3.06
C PHE A 163 -10.43 22.82 4.48
N VAL A 164 -9.65 22.24 5.37
CA VAL A 164 -9.96 22.16 6.80
C VAL A 164 -8.97 23.07 7.54
N ASP A 165 -9.47 24.09 8.22
CA ASP A 165 -8.65 25.12 8.89
C ASP A 165 -7.56 25.74 7.98
N GLY A 166 -7.88 25.91 6.68
CA GLY A 166 -6.96 26.47 5.70
C GLY A 166 -5.93 25.48 5.15
N VAL A 167 -6.00 24.22 5.52
CA VAL A 167 -5.10 23.15 5.05
C VAL A 167 -5.84 22.23 4.08
N PRO A 168 -5.28 21.98 2.87
CA PRO A 168 -5.88 21.01 1.97
C PRO A 168 -5.86 19.62 2.60
N SER A 169 -7.02 19.01 2.74
CA SER A 169 -7.20 17.77 3.49
C SER A 169 -8.26 16.89 2.82
N VAL A 170 -8.19 15.60 3.08
CA VAL A 170 -9.25 14.65 2.72
C VAL A 170 -9.81 13.98 3.96
N THR A 171 -11.08 13.61 3.90
CA THR A 171 -11.75 12.90 4.99
C THR A 171 -12.19 11.54 4.51
N SER A 172 -11.90 10.52 5.30
CA SER A 172 -12.31 9.14 5.02
C SER A 172 -12.63 8.41 6.32
N GLN A 173 -13.76 7.73 6.36
CA GLN A 173 -14.23 6.98 7.54
C GLN A 173 -14.18 7.81 8.84
N GLY A 174 -14.53 9.09 8.76
CA GLY A 174 -14.55 10.00 9.90
C GLY A 174 -13.19 10.54 10.35
N ALA A 175 -12.09 10.15 9.70
CA ALA A 175 -10.76 10.69 9.94
C ALA A 175 -10.37 11.69 8.85
N THR A 176 -9.72 12.78 9.24
CA THR A 176 -9.25 13.83 8.32
C THR A 176 -7.73 13.79 8.22
N PHE A 177 -7.22 13.82 7.00
CA PHE A 177 -5.80 13.72 6.69
C PHE A 177 -5.35 14.94 5.90
N PRO A 178 -4.39 15.74 6.41
CA PRO A 178 -3.80 16.83 5.65
C PRO A 178 -2.96 16.28 4.50
N LEU A 179 -3.03 16.96 3.36
CA LEU A 179 -2.26 16.61 2.15
C LEU A 179 -0.93 17.38 2.04
N VAL A 180 -0.55 18.10 3.08
CA VAL A 180 0.74 18.77 3.19
C VAL A 180 1.43 18.33 4.49
N PRO A 181 2.77 18.30 4.50
CA PRO A 181 3.54 17.98 5.72
C PRO A 181 3.18 18.93 6.86
N GLN A 182 3.10 18.37 8.09
CA GLN A 182 2.82 19.12 9.32
C GLN A 182 4.11 19.38 10.10
#